data_75dd316ebd8eb80e8c75ba61506f766f
#
_entry.id   75dd316ebd8eb80e8c75ba61506f766f
#
_cell.length_a   1.000
_cell.length_b   1.000
_cell.length_c   1.000
_cell.angle_alpha   90.00
_cell.angle_beta   90.00
_cell.angle_gamma   90.00
#
_symmetry.space_group_name_H-M   'P 1'
#
loop_
_entity.id
_entity.type
_entity.pdbx_description
1 polymer ?
#
loop_
_entity_poly.entity_id
_entity_poly.type
_entity_poly.pdbx_seq_one_letter_code
_entity_poly.pdbx_strand_id
1 'polypeptide(L)'
;MRFSRFEVVALLVLALSGSAAAQSPVPNAEVTESRGLRIQWTVEPQTRDFTAVCGHIFNDQRVTARNVSLLVQGVDGDRVVSRNIPNVAREIVGQSGWQFCGTVLKAPVYRVIVTGVDWDTTPGQ
;
A
#
# COMPACT_ATOMS: atom_id res chain seq x y z
N MET A 1 -43.43 -11.98 -4.24
CA MET A 1 -43.16 -11.94 -3.96
C MET A 1 -42.60 -11.94 -4.20
N ARG A 2 -42.64 -11.87 -4.31
CA ARG A 2 -42.13 -11.88 -4.27
C ARG A 2 -41.23 -11.87 -4.47
N PHE A 3 -40.66 -11.72 -4.47
CA PHE A 3 -39.76 -11.82 -4.46
C PHE A 3 -38.88 -11.76 -4.72
N SER A 4 -39.26 -11.87 -4.94
CA SER A 4 -38.59 -11.97 -4.76
C SER A 4 -37.72 -12.18 -5.10
N ARG A 5 -38.05 -12.37 -5.25
CA ARG A 5 -37.28 -12.74 -5.18
C ARG A 5 -36.43 -12.70 -5.73
N PHE A 6 -36.35 -12.21 -6.00
CA PHE A 6 -35.46 -12.16 -6.22
C PHE A 6 -34.67 -11.84 -6.29
N GLU A 7 -35.08 -11.48 -6.43
CA GLU A 7 -34.33 -11.12 -6.19
C GLU A 7 -33.30 -11.53 -5.88
N VAL A 8 -33.30 -11.49 -5.46
CA VAL A 8 -32.55 -12.17 -4.82
C VAL A 8 -31.49 -12.75 -5.47
N VAL A 9 -31.71 -13.06 -6.29
CA VAL A 9 -30.84 -13.69 -7.01
C VAL A 9 -29.79 -12.91 -7.41
N ALA A 10 -30.11 -11.90 -7.77
CA ALA A 10 -29.14 -11.10 -8.20
C ALA A 10 -27.96 -11.22 -7.45
N LEU A 11 -28.16 -11.41 -6.41
CA LEU A 11 -27.16 -11.44 -5.61
C LEU A 11 -26.19 -12.38 -5.82
N LEU A 12 -26.54 -13.35 -6.13
CA LEU A 12 -25.68 -14.32 -6.26
C LEU A 12 -24.68 -14.12 -7.24
N VAL A 13 -25.03 -13.68 -8.29
CA VAL A 13 -24.15 -13.54 -9.29
C VAL A 13 -23.00 -12.90 -8.93
N LEU A 14 -23.18 -11.97 -8.17
CA LEU A 14 -22.16 -11.31 -7.75
C LEU A 14 -21.13 -12.11 -7.30
N ALA A 15 -21.43 -13.12 -6.73
CA ALA A 15 -20.47 -13.94 -6.15
C ALA A 15 -19.40 -14.29 -7.10
N LEU A 16 -19.69 -14.43 -8.32
CA LEU A 16 -18.71 -14.85 -9.17
C LEU A 16 -17.73 -13.82 -9.44
N SER A 17 -18.13 -12.65 -9.42
CA SER A 17 -17.22 -11.62 -9.73
C SER A 17 -16.15 -11.61 -8.72
N GLY A 18 -16.37 -12.28 -7.65
CA GLY A 18 -15.40 -12.30 -6.61
C GLY A 18 -14.01 -12.64 -7.06
N SER A 19 -13.90 -13.52 -8.02
CA SER A 19 -12.57 -13.94 -8.35
C SER A 19 -11.85 -12.78 -9.02
N ALA A 20 -12.55 -11.95 -9.71
CA ALA A 20 -11.90 -10.86 -10.37
C ALA A 20 -11.51 -9.86 -9.30
N ALA A 21 -12.29 -9.75 -8.29
CA ALA A 21 -12.01 -8.80 -7.26
C ALA A 21 -10.69 -9.10 -6.59
N ALA A 22 -10.30 -10.33 -6.56
CA ALA A 22 -9.08 -10.69 -5.90
C ALA A 22 -7.89 -10.02 -6.55
N GLN A 23 -8.01 -9.60 -7.78
CA GLN A 23 -6.93 -8.96 -8.47
C GLN A 23 -7.13 -7.47 -8.63
N SER A 24 -8.19 -6.96 -8.10
CA SER A 24 -8.48 -5.55 -8.22
C SER A 24 -7.75 -4.76 -7.16
N PRO A 25 -7.49 -3.50 -7.41
CA PRO A 25 -6.88 -2.67 -6.38
C PRO A 25 -7.81 -2.56 -5.18
N VAL A 26 -7.25 -2.38 -4.03
CA VAL A 26 -8.03 -2.19 -2.83
C VAL A 26 -8.78 -0.87 -2.95
N PRO A 27 -10.08 -0.84 -2.65
CA PRO A 27 -10.82 0.42 -2.71
C PRO A 27 -10.19 1.47 -1.82
N ASN A 28 -10.14 2.68 -2.30
CA ASN A 28 -9.59 3.82 -1.58
C ASN A 28 -8.09 3.72 -1.32
N ALA A 29 -7.41 2.85 -2.01
CA ALA A 29 -5.96 2.77 -1.88
C ALA A 29 -5.33 3.93 -2.63
N GLU A 30 -4.30 4.49 -2.07
CA GLU A 30 -3.49 5.49 -2.74
C GLU A 30 -2.38 4.77 -3.46
N VAL A 31 -1.94 5.33 -4.57
CA VAL A 31 -0.80 4.77 -5.29
C VAL A 31 0.22 5.88 -5.48
N THR A 32 1.43 5.61 -5.06
CA THR A 32 2.51 6.57 -5.13
C THR A 32 3.70 5.91 -5.79
N GLU A 33 4.43 6.67 -6.61
CA GLU A 33 5.69 6.20 -7.14
C GLU A 33 6.79 6.99 -6.47
N SER A 34 7.78 6.31 -5.95
CA SER A 34 8.86 6.97 -5.25
C SER A 34 10.15 6.21 -5.53
N ARG A 35 11.14 6.91 -6.09
CA ARG A 35 12.47 6.37 -6.40
C ARG A 35 12.43 5.06 -7.18
N GLY A 36 11.45 4.93 -8.07
CA GLY A 36 11.35 3.75 -8.92
C GLY A 36 10.55 2.60 -8.35
N LEU A 37 10.04 2.75 -7.14
CA LEU A 37 9.19 1.74 -6.51
C LEU A 37 7.75 2.25 -6.50
N ARG A 38 6.80 1.34 -6.63
CA ARG A 38 5.38 1.68 -6.62
C ARG A 38 4.81 1.26 -5.27
N ILE A 39 4.11 2.15 -4.61
CA ILE A 39 3.55 1.88 -3.28
C ILE A 39 2.05 2.02 -3.36
N GLN A 40 1.34 0.99 -2.90
CA GLN A 40 -0.10 1.02 -2.84
C GLN A 40 -0.47 0.89 -1.37
N TRP A 41 -1.21 1.85 -0.83
CA TRP A 41 -1.45 1.90 0.61
C TRP A 41 -2.82 2.44 0.97
N THR A 42 -3.27 2.09 2.17
CA THR A 42 -4.53 2.57 2.70
C THR A 42 -4.32 3.06 4.12
N VAL A 43 -5.30 3.79 4.62
CA VAL A 43 -5.24 4.36 5.95
C VAL A 43 -6.38 3.76 6.76
N GLU A 44 -6.06 3.22 7.93
CA GLU A 44 -7.06 2.63 8.80
C GLU A 44 -6.95 3.20 10.20
N PRO A 45 -8.00 3.82 10.73
CA PRO A 45 -7.96 4.31 12.10
C PRO A 45 -7.80 3.13 13.06
N GLN A 46 -6.93 3.26 14.03
CA GLN A 46 -6.74 2.21 15.02
C GLN A 46 -7.30 2.59 16.37
N THR A 47 -7.02 3.79 16.82
CA THR A 47 -7.60 4.31 18.05
C THR A 47 -8.00 5.75 17.75
N ARG A 48 -8.46 6.44 18.78
CA ARG A 48 -8.85 7.81 18.60
C ARG A 48 -7.69 8.67 18.13
N ASP A 49 -6.50 8.39 18.61
CA ASP A 49 -5.33 9.22 18.34
C ASP A 49 -4.37 8.66 17.29
N PHE A 50 -4.48 7.40 16.96
CA PHE A 50 -3.51 6.75 16.07
C PHE A 50 -4.16 6.15 14.82
N THR A 51 -3.42 6.15 13.75
CA THR A 51 -3.85 5.62 12.46
C THR A 51 -2.77 4.70 11.92
N ALA A 52 -3.16 3.60 11.34
CA ALA A 52 -2.23 2.71 10.67
C ALA A 52 -2.25 3.01 9.18
N VAL A 53 -1.06 3.12 8.59
CA VAL A 53 -0.90 3.28 7.16
C VAL A 53 -0.22 2.00 6.69
N CYS A 54 -0.94 1.20 5.95
CA CYS A 54 -0.46 -0.12 5.56
C CYS A 54 -0.61 -0.33 4.07
N GLY A 55 0.24 -1.15 3.52
CA GLY A 55 0.15 -1.43 2.11
C GLY A 55 1.25 -2.33 1.61
N HIS A 56 1.53 -2.20 0.33
CA HIS A 56 2.55 -2.99 -0.33
C HIS A 56 3.46 -2.07 -1.14
N ILE A 57 4.73 -2.44 -1.19
CA ILE A 57 5.69 -1.73 -1.98
C ILE A 57 6.10 -2.73 -3.06
N PHE A 58 6.03 -2.31 -4.32
CA PHE A 58 6.27 -3.19 -5.46
C PHE A 58 7.49 -2.74 -6.24
N ASN A 59 8.33 -3.70 -6.56
CA ASN A 59 9.45 -3.47 -7.45
C ASN A 59 9.05 -4.00 -8.82
N ASP A 60 8.63 -3.10 -9.70
CA ASP A 60 8.20 -3.49 -11.04
C ASP A 60 9.39 -3.56 -12.01
N GLN A 61 10.60 -3.28 -11.52
CA GLN A 61 11.79 -3.34 -12.34
C GLN A 61 12.31 -4.77 -12.42
N ARG A 62 13.30 -5.01 -13.26
CA ARG A 62 13.90 -6.33 -13.35
C ARG A 62 15.09 -6.49 -12.43
N VAL A 63 15.60 -5.39 -11.92
CA VAL A 63 16.75 -5.44 -11.03
C VAL A 63 16.27 -5.41 -9.58
N THR A 64 17.11 -5.85 -8.67
CA THR A 64 16.77 -5.90 -7.25
C THR A 64 16.93 -4.53 -6.62
N ALA A 65 15.99 -4.17 -5.77
CA ALA A 65 16.07 -2.97 -4.94
C ALA A 65 16.68 -3.40 -3.61
N ARG A 66 17.77 -2.76 -3.20
CA ARG A 66 18.43 -3.10 -1.94
C ARG A 66 18.37 -1.95 -0.98
N ASN A 67 18.49 -2.24 0.29
CA ASN A 67 18.51 -1.26 1.36
C ASN A 67 17.33 -0.29 1.27
N VAL A 68 16.16 -0.86 1.02
CA VAL A 68 14.95 -0.05 0.87
C VAL A 68 14.54 0.47 2.23
N SER A 69 14.33 1.78 2.32
CA SER A 69 13.79 2.36 3.53
C SER A 69 12.59 3.23 3.19
N LEU A 70 11.59 3.17 4.03
CA LEU A 70 10.31 3.77 3.80
C LEU A 70 9.97 4.69 4.96
N LEU A 71 9.31 5.79 4.68
CA LEU A 71 8.89 6.72 5.70
C LEU A 71 7.40 7.00 5.54
N VAL A 72 6.66 6.84 6.63
CA VAL A 72 5.25 7.18 6.68
C VAL A 72 5.13 8.45 7.50
N GLN A 73 4.39 9.43 7.00
CA GLN A 73 4.23 10.70 7.67
C GLN A 73 2.75 11.07 7.80
N GLY A 74 2.41 11.67 8.93
CA GLY A 74 1.14 12.39 9.07
C GLY A 74 1.47 13.86 8.94
N VAL A 75 0.71 14.57 8.14
CA VAL A 75 1.01 15.96 7.76
C VAL A 75 -0.19 16.85 7.97
N ASP A 76 0.05 18.05 8.48
CA ASP A 76 -0.99 19.03 8.65
C ASP A 76 -0.46 20.31 7.98
N GLY A 77 -0.94 20.59 6.79
CA GLY A 77 -0.43 21.69 6.00
C GLY A 77 1.02 21.44 5.63
N ASP A 78 1.89 22.34 6.03
CA ASP A 78 3.30 22.21 5.75
C ASP A 78 4.04 21.50 6.86
N ARG A 79 3.36 21.10 7.92
CA ARG A 79 4.03 20.57 9.08
C ARG A 79 3.88 19.07 9.18
N VAL A 80 4.97 18.38 9.44
CA VAL A 80 4.94 16.96 9.70
C VAL A 80 4.64 16.78 11.18
N VAL A 81 3.49 16.18 11.49
CA VAL A 81 3.08 16.01 12.88
C VAL A 81 3.47 14.65 13.44
N SER A 82 3.77 13.70 12.60
CA SER A 82 4.15 12.37 13.05
C SER A 82 4.87 11.63 11.94
N ARG A 83 5.74 10.71 12.30
CA ARG A 83 6.46 9.91 11.31
C ARG A 83 6.75 8.54 11.88
N ASN A 84 6.88 7.57 10.99
CA ASN A 84 7.20 6.20 11.35
C ASN A 84 8.01 5.59 10.22
N ILE A 85 9.01 4.80 10.57
CA ILE A 85 9.83 4.10 9.60
C ILE A 85 9.48 2.62 9.74
N PRO A 86 8.56 2.11 8.93
CA PRO A 86 8.15 0.72 9.06
C PRO A 86 9.25 -0.22 8.59
N ASN A 87 9.23 -1.44 9.08
CA ASN A 87 10.18 -2.43 8.65
C ASN A 87 9.85 -2.86 7.23
N VAL A 88 10.85 -2.89 6.39
CA VAL A 88 10.71 -3.34 5.01
C VAL A 88 11.85 -4.31 4.75
N ALA A 89 11.64 -5.26 3.88
CA ALA A 89 12.68 -6.21 3.54
C ALA A 89 13.91 -5.47 3.04
N ARG A 90 15.09 -5.99 3.37
CA ARG A 90 16.32 -5.38 2.93
C ARG A 90 16.44 -5.41 1.42
N GLU A 91 15.88 -6.42 0.80
CA GLU A 91 15.90 -6.57 -0.64
C GLU A 91 14.53 -6.87 -1.17
N ILE A 92 14.14 -6.23 -2.25
CA ILE A 92 12.92 -6.56 -2.96
C ILE A 92 13.35 -6.92 -4.37
N VAL A 93 13.34 -8.21 -4.68
CA VAL A 93 13.81 -8.66 -5.99
C VAL A 93 12.89 -8.15 -7.08
N GLY A 94 13.40 -8.12 -8.29
CA GLY A 94 12.62 -7.60 -9.41
C GLY A 94 11.31 -8.32 -9.55
N GLN A 95 10.28 -7.56 -9.87
CA GLN A 95 8.93 -8.06 -10.11
C GLN A 95 8.30 -8.73 -8.91
N SER A 96 8.63 -8.26 -7.71
CA SER A 96 8.03 -8.77 -6.49
C SER A 96 7.67 -7.60 -5.59
N GLY A 97 7.14 -7.89 -4.42
CA GLY A 97 6.71 -6.86 -3.49
C GLY A 97 6.89 -7.26 -2.04
N TRP A 98 6.62 -6.31 -1.18
CA TRP A 98 6.72 -6.51 0.26
C TRP A 98 5.62 -5.71 0.96
N GLN A 99 5.10 -6.28 2.02
CA GLN A 99 4.04 -5.66 2.79
C GLN A 99 4.62 -4.81 3.90
N PHE A 100 4.00 -3.69 4.20
CA PHE A 100 4.45 -2.84 5.28
C PHE A 100 3.27 -2.27 6.07
N CYS A 101 3.54 -1.81 7.27
CA CYS A 101 2.54 -1.16 8.09
C CYS A 101 3.25 -0.22 9.06
N GLY A 102 2.81 1.01 9.14
CA GLY A 102 3.36 1.99 10.05
C GLY A 102 2.25 2.71 10.77
N THR A 103 2.43 2.97 12.07
CA THR A 103 1.42 3.67 12.86
C THR A 103 1.90 5.08 13.15
N VAL A 104 1.04 6.05 12.89
CA VAL A 104 1.35 7.45 13.14
C VAL A 104 0.16 8.09 13.86
N LEU A 105 0.36 9.29 14.38
CA LEU A 105 -0.72 10.04 14.97
C LEU A 105 -1.69 10.45 13.87
N LYS A 106 -2.95 10.57 14.22
CA LYS A 106 -3.97 10.96 13.28
C LYS A 106 -3.66 12.35 12.74
N ALA A 107 -3.82 12.54 11.46
CA ALA A 107 -3.51 13.79 10.78
C ALA A 107 -4.48 13.99 9.61
N PRO A 108 -4.59 15.20 9.07
CA PRO A 108 -5.45 15.44 7.92
C PRO A 108 -4.99 14.73 6.67
N VAL A 109 -3.68 14.57 6.50
CA VAL A 109 -3.12 13.98 5.28
C VAL A 109 -1.99 13.04 5.68
N TYR A 110 -1.83 11.95 4.93
CA TYR A 110 -0.73 11.02 5.15
C TYR A 110 0.09 10.90 3.87
N ARG A 111 1.37 10.60 4.03
CA ARG A 111 2.27 10.39 2.89
C ARG A 111 3.15 9.19 3.16
N VAL A 112 3.48 8.47 2.10
CA VAL A 112 4.40 7.34 2.17
C VAL A 112 5.45 7.58 1.11
N ILE A 113 6.71 7.63 1.52
CA ILE A 113 7.79 7.89 0.58
C ILE A 113 8.95 6.95 0.82
N VAL A 114 9.66 6.64 -0.24
CA VAL A 114 10.89 5.85 -0.16
C VAL A 114 12.00 6.83 0.14
N THR A 115 12.70 6.65 1.26
CA THR A 115 13.78 7.54 1.65
C THR A 115 15.14 7.02 1.20
N GLY A 116 15.22 5.75 0.83
CA GLY A 116 16.48 5.21 0.33
C GLY A 116 16.24 3.93 -0.42
N VAL A 117 17.01 3.72 -1.46
CA VAL A 117 17.02 2.47 -2.21
C VAL A 117 18.31 2.46 -3.03
N ASP A 118 18.94 1.28 -3.09
CA ASP A 118 20.09 1.08 -3.93
C ASP A 118 19.69 0.06 -4.98
N TRP A 119 19.77 0.46 -6.23
CA TRP A 119 19.39 -0.43 -7.32
C TRP A 119 20.60 -1.26 -7.74
N ASP A 120 20.38 -2.57 -7.84
CA ASP A 120 21.44 -3.46 -8.23
C ASP A 120 21.56 -3.42 -9.75
N THR A 121 22.53 -2.67 -10.22
CA THR A 121 22.72 -2.53 -11.65
C THR A 121 24.01 -3.17 -12.12
N THR A 122 24.57 -4.07 -11.33
CA THR A 122 25.82 -4.71 -11.68
C THR A 122 25.66 -5.52 -12.95
N PRO A 123 26.44 -5.25 -13.97
CA PRO A 123 26.34 -5.97 -15.23
C PRO A 123 26.63 -7.46 -15.00
N GLY A 124 25.97 -8.30 -15.75
CA GLY A 124 26.18 -9.72 -15.65
C GLY A 124 25.43 -10.41 -14.55
N GLN A 125 24.62 -9.68 -13.86
CA GLN A 125 23.87 -10.24 -12.74
C GLN A 125 22.48 -10.67 -13.18
#